data_f06d05bfe41bcd16ab9c1968960e67d3
#
_entry.id   f06d05bfe41bcd16ab9c1968960e67d3
#
_cell.length_a   1.000
_cell.length_b   1.000
_cell.length_c   1.000
_cell.angle_alpha   90.00
_cell.angle_beta   90.00
_cell.angle_gamma   90.00
#
_symmetry.space_group_name_H-M   'P 1'
#
loop_
_entity.id
_entity.type
_entity.pdbx_description
1 polymer ?
#
loop_
_entity_poly.entity_id
_entity_poly.type
_entity_poly.pdbx_seq_one_letter_code
_entity_poly.pdbx_strand_id
1 'polypeptide(L)'
;AKPEAIPVIETAAQGAGQQNRVVVQDGNKIKIIPVSQIQYLEAADDYVKIVTSEGSFLKKRTMNFFEQSLANHNFVRVHRSYIVNSQFITRIDPYEKDSHQVLLSNGSKIPMSKAGYAKLKGVLEI
;
A
#
# COMPACT_ATOMS: atom_id res chain seq x y z
N ALA A 1 -9.40 18.55 -17.80
CA ALA A 1 -9.67 17.96 -17.65
C ALA A 1 -9.88 17.52 -17.45
N LYS A 2 -9.77 18.02 -17.19
CA LYS A 2 -10.06 17.48 -16.88
C LYS A 2 -10.49 16.81 -16.69
N PRO A 3 -10.47 17.23 -16.52
CA PRO A 3 -10.91 16.52 -16.15
C PRO A 3 -11.43 15.98 -15.98
N GLU A 4 -11.31 16.18 -15.79
CA GLU A 4 -11.89 15.54 -15.63
C GLU A 4 -12.32 14.86 -15.37
N ALA A 5 -12.20 15.27 -15.27
CA ALA A 5 -12.66 14.50 -14.97
C ALA A 5 -12.95 13.94 -14.58
N ILE A 6 -12.82 14.17 -14.34
CA ILE A 6 -13.23 13.57 -13.97
C ILE A 6 -13.79 12.96 -13.68
N PRO A 7 -13.76 13.10 -13.51
CA PRO A 7 -14.30 12.33 -13.09
C PRO A 7 -14.71 11.65 -13.14
N VAL A 8 -14.64 11.61 -13.06
CA VAL A 8 -15.10 10.79 -13.02
C VAL A 8 -15.08 10.09 -13.12
N ILE A 9 -14.66 10.14 -13.05
CA ILE A 9 -14.77 9.39 -13.10
C ILE A 9 -14.88 8.72 -12.70
N GLU A 10 -14.81 8.75 -12.37
CA GLU A 10 -15.01 8.04 -11.94
C GLU A 10 -15.58 7.32 -11.80
N THR A 11 -15.88 7.13 -11.80
CA THR A 11 -16.31 6.35 -11.76
C THR A 11 -16.49 5.47 -11.95
N ALA A 12 -16.58 5.13 -12.10
CA ALA A 12 -16.53 4.29 -12.23
C ALA A 12 -16.11 3.59 -12.32
N ALA A 13 -15.90 3.44 -12.40
CA ALA A 13 -15.50 2.80 -12.44
C ALA A 13 -14.85 2.42 -12.24
N GLN A 14 -14.78 2.79 -12.09
CA GLN A 14 -14.03 2.42 -11.83
C GLN A 14 -13.82 1.38 -11.41
N GLY A 15 -13.85 1.13 -12.14
CA GLY A 15 -13.68 -0.25 -11.91
C GLY A 15 -13.04 -0.55 -10.64
N ALA A 16 -13.75 -1.21 -9.89
CA ALA A 16 -13.30 -1.57 -8.59
C ALA A 16 -12.01 -2.33 -8.69
N GLY A 17 -11.05 -1.99 -7.84
CA GLY A 17 -9.81 -2.70 -7.77
C GLY A 17 -8.84 -2.47 -8.90
N GLN A 18 -9.17 -1.54 -9.77
CA GLN A 18 -8.33 -1.27 -10.94
C GLN A 18 -7.74 0.12 -10.90
N GLN A 19 -7.51 0.62 -9.71
CA GLN A 19 -6.94 1.94 -9.56
C GLN A 19 -5.44 1.91 -9.72
N ASN A 20 -4.89 2.85 -10.49
CA ASN A 20 -3.44 3.04 -10.58
C ASN A 20 -2.99 4.30 -9.87
N ARG A 21 -3.86 4.90 -9.10
CA ARG A 21 -3.53 6.06 -8.30
C ARG A 21 -4.43 6.13 -7.08
N VAL A 22 -3.95 6.79 -6.06
CA VAL A 22 -4.70 7.02 -4.84
C VAL A 22 -4.85 8.52 -4.67
N VAL A 23 -6.06 8.98 -4.39
CA VAL A 23 -6.36 10.39 -4.21
C VAL A 23 -6.52 10.65 -2.72
N VAL A 24 -5.75 11.60 -2.19
CA VAL A 24 -5.86 11.99 -0.80
C VAL A 24 -6.09 13.50 -0.72
N GLN A 25 -6.76 13.92 0.33
CA GLN A 25 -6.97 15.33 0.59
C GLN A 25 -5.94 15.79 1.63
N ASP A 26 -5.14 16.77 1.25
CA ASP A 26 -4.08 17.29 2.09
C ASP A 26 -4.37 18.77 2.33
N GLY A 27 -5.07 19.06 3.43
CA GLY A 27 -5.52 20.41 3.71
C GLY A 27 -6.54 20.85 2.67
N ASN A 28 -6.25 21.95 1.98
CA ASN A 28 -7.09 22.46 0.90
C ASN A 28 -6.73 21.89 -0.45
N LYS A 29 -5.74 20.99 -0.49
CA LYS A 29 -5.25 20.44 -1.74
C LYS A 29 -5.67 19.00 -1.91
N ILE A 30 -5.83 18.60 -3.15
CA ILE A 30 -6.08 17.21 -3.49
C ILE A 30 -4.80 16.68 -4.11
N LYS A 31 -4.23 15.66 -3.47
CA LYS A 31 -2.99 15.06 -3.92
C LYS A 31 -3.30 13.75 -4.61
N ILE A 32 -2.78 13.58 -5.82
CA ILE A 32 -2.95 12.34 -6.58
C ILE A 32 -1.63 11.61 -6.53
N ILE A 33 -1.64 10.39 -5.97
CA ILE A 33 -0.45 9.62 -5.75
C ILE A 33 -0.46 8.41 -6.69
N PRO A 34 0.46 8.33 -7.64
CA PRO A 34 0.55 7.12 -8.46
C PRO A 34 0.87 5.92 -7.57
N VAL A 35 0.20 4.81 -7.83
CA VAL A 35 0.36 3.61 -7.01
C VAL A 35 1.81 3.14 -7.01
N SER A 36 2.51 3.33 -8.13
CA SER A 36 3.91 2.92 -8.24
C SER A 36 4.84 3.68 -7.29
N GLN A 37 4.40 4.82 -6.76
CA GLN A 37 5.20 5.60 -5.82
C GLN A 37 4.91 5.25 -4.36
N ILE A 38 3.91 4.45 -4.11
CA ILE A 38 3.56 4.05 -2.74
C ILE A 38 4.50 2.93 -2.32
N GLN A 39 5.17 3.14 -1.20
CA GLN A 39 6.12 2.16 -0.67
C GLN A 39 5.43 1.17 0.24
N TYR A 40 4.58 1.65 1.14
CA TYR A 40 3.76 0.76 1.97
C TYR A 40 2.61 1.54 2.58
N LEU A 41 1.67 0.81 3.15
CA LEU A 41 0.52 1.38 3.86
C LEU A 41 0.48 0.80 5.26
N GLU A 42 0.09 1.63 6.21
CA GLU A 42 0.05 1.25 7.62
C GLU A 42 -1.28 1.66 8.23
N ALA A 43 -1.88 0.78 9.01
CA ALA A 43 -3.12 1.08 9.71
C ALA A 43 -2.86 2.15 10.77
N ALA A 44 -3.72 3.17 10.83
CA ALA A 44 -3.60 4.27 11.78
C ALA A 44 -4.99 4.63 12.27
N ASP A 45 -5.52 3.84 13.19
CA ASP A 45 -6.87 3.99 13.73
C ASP A 45 -7.90 3.89 12.60
N ASP A 46 -8.69 4.94 12.41
CA ASP A 46 -9.71 4.97 11.35
C ASP A 46 -9.15 5.35 10.00
N TYR A 47 -7.83 5.55 9.92
CA TYR A 47 -7.17 5.99 8.71
C TYR A 47 -6.14 4.97 8.27
N VAL A 48 -5.74 5.07 7.02
CA VAL A 48 -4.60 4.33 6.51
C VAL A 48 -3.53 5.35 6.13
N LYS A 49 -2.33 5.12 6.64
CA LYS A 49 -1.18 5.97 6.34
C LYS A 49 -0.52 5.46 5.07
N ILE A 50 -0.45 6.31 4.07
CA ILE A 50 0.14 5.99 2.77
C ILE A 50 1.53 6.60 2.73
N VAL A 51 2.56 5.75 2.63
CA VAL A 51 3.95 6.20 2.72
C VAL A 51 4.57 6.19 1.33
N THR A 52 5.10 7.33 0.94
CA THR A 52 5.79 7.51 -0.35
C THR A 52 7.14 8.14 -0.11
N SER A 53 7.93 8.27 -1.18
CA SER A 53 9.23 8.95 -1.08
C SER A 53 9.10 10.43 -0.75
N GLU A 54 7.94 11.01 -1.00
CA GLU A 54 7.69 12.43 -0.72
C GLU A 54 7.08 12.68 0.65
N GLY A 55 6.79 11.62 1.40
CA GLY A 55 6.18 11.76 2.71
C GLY A 55 5.02 10.80 2.88
N SER A 56 4.25 11.03 3.93
CA SER A 56 3.12 10.16 4.23
C SER A 56 1.83 10.97 4.25
N PHE A 57 0.75 10.28 3.92
CA PHE A 57 -0.58 10.90 3.83
C PHE A 57 -1.58 9.98 4.50
N LEU A 58 -2.62 10.56 5.08
CA LEU A 58 -3.68 9.79 5.74
C LEU A 58 -4.94 9.80 4.89
N LYS A 59 -5.57 8.65 4.77
CA LYS A 59 -6.83 8.52 4.06
C LYS A 59 -7.78 7.69 4.89
N LYS A 60 -9.01 8.16 5.04
CA LYS A 60 -10.00 7.45 5.86
C LYS A 60 -10.59 6.31 5.06
N ARG A 61 -9.94 5.17 5.13
CA ARG A 61 -10.35 3.93 4.48
C ARG A 61 -9.85 2.77 5.34
N THR A 62 -10.32 1.57 5.03
CA THR A 62 -9.87 0.39 5.75
C THR A 62 -8.70 -0.26 5.03
N MET A 63 -7.95 -1.07 5.78
CA MET A 63 -6.88 -1.85 5.17
C MET A 63 -7.43 -2.83 4.14
N ASN A 64 -8.63 -3.39 4.42
CA ASN A 64 -9.26 -4.30 3.45
C ASN A 64 -9.58 -3.61 2.14
N PHE A 65 -10.01 -2.35 2.21
CA PHE A 65 -10.27 -1.58 0.99
C PHE A 65 -9.02 -1.49 0.14
N PHE A 66 -7.89 -1.16 0.77
CA PHE A 66 -6.63 -1.02 0.02
C PHE A 66 -6.09 -2.36 -0.43
N GLU A 67 -6.28 -3.40 0.38
CA GLU A 67 -5.83 -4.72 -0.02
C GLU A 67 -6.49 -5.15 -1.33
N GLN A 68 -7.78 -4.88 -1.45
CA GLN A 68 -8.51 -5.24 -2.66
C GLN A 68 -8.23 -4.28 -3.82
N SER A 69 -8.16 -2.98 -3.52
CA SER A 69 -7.94 -1.98 -4.55
C SER A 69 -6.57 -2.10 -5.21
N LEU A 70 -5.59 -2.53 -4.44
CA LEU A 70 -4.20 -2.59 -4.90
C LEU A 70 -3.75 -4.02 -5.20
N ALA A 71 -4.68 -4.95 -5.28
CA ALA A 71 -4.33 -6.37 -5.41
C ALA A 71 -3.55 -6.66 -6.69
N ASN A 72 -3.79 -5.89 -7.75
CA ASN A 72 -3.14 -6.11 -9.05
C ASN A 72 -1.89 -5.25 -9.25
N HIS A 73 -1.39 -4.61 -8.19
CA HIS A 73 -0.31 -3.65 -8.30
C HIS A 73 0.91 -4.04 -7.48
N ASN A 74 1.11 -5.34 -7.29
CA ASN A 74 2.29 -5.87 -6.58
C ASN A 74 2.29 -5.53 -5.09
N PHE A 75 1.13 -5.27 -4.50
CA PHE A 75 1.02 -5.02 -3.08
C PHE A 75 0.66 -6.30 -2.36
N VAL A 76 1.28 -6.52 -1.21
CA VAL A 76 1.06 -7.72 -0.41
C VAL A 76 0.78 -7.30 1.02
N ARG A 77 -0.32 -7.80 1.57
CA ARG A 77 -0.63 -7.54 2.97
C ARG A 77 0.16 -8.51 3.84
N VAL A 78 1.26 -8.01 4.39
CA VAL A 78 2.20 -8.86 5.15
C VAL A 78 1.87 -8.91 6.63
N HIS A 79 0.94 -8.07 7.07
CA HIS A 79 0.54 -7.97 8.46
C HIS A 79 -0.84 -7.35 8.47
N ARG A 80 -1.63 -7.61 9.53
CA ARG A 80 -2.96 -7.00 9.57
C ARG A 80 -2.92 -5.48 9.49
N SER A 81 -1.79 -4.88 9.88
CA SER A 81 -1.61 -3.44 9.89
C SER A 81 -0.70 -2.91 8.79
N TYR A 82 -0.20 -3.76 7.91
CA TYR A 82 0.77 -3.33 6.90
C TYR A 82 0.53 -3.99 5.57
N ILE A 83 0.54 -3.17 4.52
CA ILE A 83 0.54 -3.63 3.13
C ILE A 83 1.78 -3.03 2.48
N VAL A 84 2.63 -3.85 1.87
CA VAL A 84 3.88 -3.38 1.27
C VAL A 84 3.84 -3.52 -0.24
N ASN A 85 4.53 -2.62 -0.91
CA ASN A 85 4.75 -2.72 -2.34
C ASN A 85 5.97 -3.62 -2.56
N SER A 86 5.75 -4.78 -3.17
CA SER A 86 6.82 -5.76 -3.30
C SER A 86 7.98 -5.25 -4.14
N GLN A 87 7.76 -4.25 -4.98
CA GLN A 87 8.83 -3.69 -5.81
C GLN A 87 9.85 -2.90 -4.99
N PHE A 88 9.51 -2.50 -3.78
CA PHE A 88 10.43 -1.78 -2.91
C PHE A 88 11.12 -2.68 -1.90
N ILE A 89 10.84 -3.97 -1.91
CA ILE A 89 11.45 -4.91 -0.96
C ILE A 89 12.88 -5.19 -1.40
N THR A 90 13.83 -4.99 -0.48
CA THR A 90 15.22 -5.29 -0.75
C THR A 90 15.67 -6.59 -0.11
N ARG A 91 15.07 -6.96 1.03
CA ARG A 91 15.38 -8.25 1.63
C ARG A 91 14.40 -8.56 2.75
N ILE A 92 14.38 -9.81 3.18
CA ILE A 92 13.58 -10.29 4.30
C ILE A 92 14.56 -10.77 5.35
N ASP A 93 14.46 -10.24 6.56
CA ASP A 93 15.33 -10.57 7.66
C ASP A 93 14.60 -11.36 8.73
N PRO A 94 15.27 -12.27 9.42
CA PRO A 94 14.68 -12.83 10.63
C PRO A 94 14.51 -11.74 11.68
N TYR A 95 13.42 -11.83 12.44
CA TYR A 95 13.12 -10.87 13.48
C TYR A 95 12.52 -11.64 14.63
N GLU A 96 13.14 -11.67 15.76
CA GLU A 96 12.69 -12.46 16.89
C GLU A 96 12.50 -13.93 16.50
N LYS A 97 12.09 -14.74 17.46
CA LYS A 97 11.89 -16.16 17.24
C LYS A 97 10.68 -16.39 16.33
N ASP A 98 10.91 -17.12 15.24
CA ASP A 98 9.85 -17.52 14.31
C ASP A 98 9.15 -16.36 13.64
N SER A 99 9.78 -15.17 13.62
CA SER A 99 9.22 -13.99 12.97
C SER A 99 10.16 -13.47 11.92
N HIS A 100 9.61 -12.67 11.00
CA HIS A 100 10.39 -12.05 9.93
C HIS A 100 9.96 -10.61 9.77
N GLN A 101 10.82 -9.82 9.16
CA GLN A 101 10.49 -8.46 8.78
C GLN A 101 11.00 -8.18 7.38
N VAL A 102 10.32 -7.27 6.70
CA VAL A 102 10.68 -6.84 5.35
C VAL A 102 11.49 -5.57 5.46
N LEU A 103 12.61 -5.50 4.73
CA LEU A 103 13.36 -4.27 4.59
C LEU A 103 13.04 -3.65 3.25
N LEU A 104 12.61 -2.41 3.26
CA LEU A 104 12.28 -1.67 2.05
C LEU A 104 13.45 -0.81 1.62
N SER A 105 13.46 -0.41 0.36
CA SER A 105 14.55 0.38 -0.19
C SER A 105 14.72 1.73 0.49
N ASN A 106 13.68 2.23 1.14
CA ASN A 106 13.79 3.49 1.89
C ASN A 106 14.32 3.31 3.31
N GLY A 107 14.68 2.08 3.68
CA GLY A 107 15.18 1.80 5.01
C GLY A 107 14.14 1.37 6.02
N SER A 108 12.87 1.38 5.65
CA SER A 108 11.80 0.99 6.56
C SER A 108 11.81 -0.51 6.82
N LYS A 109 11.54 -0.89 8.07
CA LYS A 109 11.44 -2.29 8.47
C LYS A 109 10.00 -2.57 8.85
N ILE A 110 9.39 -3.52 8.15
CA ILE A 110 7.97 -3.80 8.30
C ILE A 110 7.81 -5.21 8.88
N PRO A 111 7.15 -5.36 10.03
CA PRO A 111 6.95 -6.69 10.58
C PRO A 111 5.99 -7.50 9.75
N MET A 112 6.16 -8.81 9.75
CA MET A 112 5.27 -9.71 9.04
C MET A 112 4.67 -10.72 10.00
N SER A 113 3.39 -11.04 9.79
CA SER A 113 2.77 -12.18 10.44
C SER A 113 3.19 -13.45 9.72
N LYS A 114 2.92 -14.60 10.34
CA LYS A 114 3.21 -15.88 9.70
C LYS A 114 2.47 -16.02 8.38
N ALA A 115 1.20 -15.65 8.38
CA ALA A 115 0.39 -15.70 7.15
C ALA A 115 0.91 -14.71 6.12
N GLY A 116 1.35 -13.53 6.56
CA GLY A 116 1.90 -12.53 5.65
C GLY A 116 3.20 -12.99 5.03
N TYR A 117 4.04 -13.64 5.82
CA TYR A 117 5.29 -14.18 5.30
C TYR A 117 5.03 -15.25 4.24
N ALA A 118 4.09 -16.15 4.50
CA ALA A 118 3.73 -17.18 3.53
C ALA A 118 3.20 -16.58 2.23
N LYS A 119 2.36 -15.55 2.36
CA LYS A 119 1.83 -14.84 1.21
C LYS A 119 2.94 -14.20 0.38
N LEU A 120 3.87 -13.54 1.06
CA LEU A 120 4.95 -12.85 0.38
C LEU A 120 5.88 -13.83 -0.32
N LYS A 121 6.14 -14.97 0.31
CA LYS A 121 6.97 -15.99 -0.33
C LYS A 121 6.35 -16.44 -1.65
N GLY A 122 5.03 -16.61 -1.67
CA GLY A 122 4.35 -16.98 -2.90
C GLY A 122 4.48 -15.92 -3.97
N VAL A 123 4.34 -14.66 -3.60
CA VAL A 123 4.47 -13.56 -4.55
C VAL A 123 5.89 -13.46 -5.10
N LEU A 124 6.88 -13.63 -4.25
CA LEU A 124 8.29 -13.54 -4.66
C LEU A 124 8.83 -14.85 -5.23
N GLU A 125 8.06 -15.91 -5.16
CA GLU A 125 8.46 -17.24 -5.69
C GLU A 125 9.72 -17.78 -5.03
N ILE A 126 9.77 -17.67 -3.71
CA ILE A 126 10.92 -18.19 -2.96
C ILE A 126 10.56 -19.38 -2.07
#